data_3c96dd3f4b65c254fecbd47cdbc090a6
#
_entry.id   3c96dd3f4b65c254fecbd47cdbc090a6
#
_cell.length_a   1.000
_cell.length_b   1.000
_cell.length_c   1.000
_cell.angle_alpha   90.00
_cell.angle_beta   90.00
_cell.angle_gamma   90.00
#
_symmetry.space_group_name_H-M   'P 1'
#
loop_
_entity.id
_entity.type
_entity.pdbx_description
1 polymer ?
#
loop_
_entity_poly.entity_id
_entity_poly.type
_entity_poly.pdbx_seq_one_letter_code
_entity_poly.pdbx_strand_id
1 'polypeptide(L)'
;MKRYRAGILGATGMVGQRLVTLLAGHPWFEVTALAASAQSAGQPYRQAVAGRWQMPDPIPPAVGDINVMDAMDLQAVAQEADLVFCAVSLDKASTRALEEAYARLEVAV
;
A
#
# COMPACT_ATOMS: atom_id res chain seq x y z
N MET A 1 12.78 19.41 0.22
CA MET A 1 12.99 18.34 1.21
C MET A 1 12.68 16.98 0.58
N LYS A 2 13.56 16.02 0.76
CA LYS A 2 13.36 14.68 0.19
C LYS A 2 12.24 13.96 0.91
N ARG A 3 11.32 13.38 0.17
CA ARG A 3 10.24 12.55 0.71
C ARG A 3 10.57 11.08 0.46
N TYR A 4 10.24 10.25 1.45
CA TYR A 4 10.41 8.80 1.31
C TYR A 4 9.24 8.23 0.51
N ARG A 5 9.55 7.28 -0.38
CA ARG A 5 8.52 6.58 -1.14
C ARG A 5 7.91 5.51 -0.24
N ALA A 6 6.61 5.59 -0.04
CA ALA A 6 5.89 4.67 0.85
C ALA A 6 4.96 3.75 0.06
N GLY A 7 5.03 2.47 0.37
CA GLY A 7 4.09 1.48 -0.13
C GLY A 7 3.11 1.11 0.97
N ILE A 8 1.88 0.78 0.60
CA ILE A 8 0.86 0.32 1.54
C ILE A 8 0.44 -1.08 1.13
N LEU A 9 0.69 -2.06 2.00
CA LEU A 9 0.25 -3.44 1.81
C LEU A 9 -1.13 -3.60 2.44
N GLY A 10 -2.08 -4.16 1.70
CA GLY A 10 -3.47 -4.24 2.14
C GLY A 10 -4.23 -2.93 1.93
N ALA A 11 -3.90 -2.21 0.87
CA ALA A 11 -4.40 -0.86 0.61
C ALA A 11 -5.92 -0.80 0.39
N THR A 12 -6.56 -1.90 0.01
CA THR A 12 -8.00 -1.92 -0.25
C THR A 12 -8.84 -2.17 0.99
N GLY A 13 -8.23 -2.62 2.09
CA GLY A 13 -8.92 -2.82 3.36
C GLY A 13 -9.11 -1.51 4.12
N MET A 14 -9.86 -1.57 5.22
CA MET A 14 -10.21 -0.37 6.00
C MET A 14 -8.97 0.33 6.57
N VAL A 15 -8.03 -0.43 7.15
CA VAL A 15 -6.81 0.15 7.72
C VAL A 15 -5.95 0.74 6.60
N GLY A 16 -5.83 0.04 5.46
CA GLY A 16 -5.08 0.53 4.31
C GLY A 16 -5.67 1.82 3.74
N GLN A 17 -7.00 1.90 3.65
CA GLN A 17 -7.68 3.12 3.20
C GLN A 17 -7.37 4.29 4.14
N ARG A 18 -7.38 4.04 5.45
CA ARG A 18 -7.04 5.07 6.43
C ARG A 18 -5.60 5.55 6.26
N LEU A 19 -4.67 4.63 6.03
CA LEU A 19 -3.27 5.00 5.77
C LEU A 19 -3.15 5.85 4.51
N VAL A 20 -3.89 5.51 3.45
CA VAL A 20 -3.90 6.31 2.22
C VAL A 20 -4.30 7.75 2.52
N THR A 21 -5.37 7.95 3.31
CA THR A 21 -5.83 9.29 3.63
C THR A 21 -4.86 10.03 4.56
N LEU A 22 -4.28 9.32 5.52
CA LEU A 22 -3.34 9.94 6.48
C LEU A 22 -2.02 10.35 5.81
N LEU A 23 -1.57 9.59 4.81
CA LEU A 23 -0.31 9.88 4.14
C LEU A 23 -0.48 10.83 2.96
N ALA A 24 -1.71 11.13 2.55
CA ALA A 24 -1.95 12.08 1.47
C ALA A 24 -1.44 13.47 1.89
N GLY A 25 -0.53 14.04 1.10
CA GLY A 25 0.05 15.34 1.40
C GLY A 25 1.00 15.35 2.58
N HIS A 26 1.41 14.19 3.09
CA HIS A 26 2.33 14.11 4.21
C HIS A 26 3.70 14.70 3.83
N PRO A 27 4.33 15.51 4.71
CA PRO A 27 5.58 16.17 4.35
C PRO A 27 6.78 15.25 4.17
N TRP A 28 6.78 14.06 4.79
CA TRP A 28 7.90 13.14 4.75
C TRP A 28 7.67 11.92 3.87
N PHE A 29 6.41 11.59 3.56
CA PHE A 29 6.09 10.38 2.83
C PHE A 29 5.25 10.69 1.61
N GLU A 30 5.59 10.04 0.50
CA GLU A 30 4.80 10.05 -0.71
C GLU A 30 4.34 8.63 -1.00
N VAL A 31 3.04 8.42 -1.17
CA VAL A 31 2.53 7.10 -1.50
C VAL A 31 2.85 6.81 -2.96
N THR A 32 3.69 5.81 -3.20
CA THR A 32 4.13 5.44 -4.55
C THR A 32 3.72 4.04 -4.94
N ALA A 33 3.32 3.20 -3.98
CA ALA A 33 2.91 1.83 -4.26
C ALA A 33 1.72 1.48 -3.38
N LEU A 34 0.72 0.85 -4.00
CA LEU A 34 -0.45 0.32 -3.31
C LEU A 34 -0.54 -1.15 -3.69
N ALA A 35 -0.58 -2.02 -2.69
CA ALA A 35 -0.59 -3.46 -2.92
C ALA A 35 -1.73 -4.10 -2.14
N ALA A 36 -2.30 -5.15 -2.72
CA ALA A 36 -3.41 -5.87 -2.13
C ALA A 36 -3.39 -7.32 -2.62
N SER A 37 -4.52 -8.02 -2.53
CA SER A 37 -4.60 -9.39 -3.04
C SER A 37 -4.48 -9.42 -4.56
N ALA A 38 -4.17 -10.61 -5.09
CA ALA A 38 -4.06 -10.79 -6.53
C ALA A 38 -5.35 -10.42 -7.29
N GLN A 39 -6.50 -10.51 -6.63
CA GLN A 39 -7.78 -10.15 -7.24
C GLN A 39 -7.87 -8.65 -7.57
N SER A 40 -7.22 -7.82 -6.77
CA SER A 40 -7.22 -6.38 -6.98
C SER A 40 -6.06 -5.89 -7.83
N ALA A 41 -5.05 -6.73 -8.04
CA ALA A 41 -3.84 -6.34 -8.77
C ALA A 41 -4.15 -6.00 -10.23
N GLY A 42 -3.45 -4.99 -10.73
CA GLY A 42 -3.58 -4.57 -12.13
C GLY A 42 -4.67 -3.54 -12.38
N GLN A 43 -5.43 -3.15 -11.37
CA GLN A 43 -6.48 -2.13 -11.48
C GLN A 43 -6.02 -0.83 -10.86
N PRO A 44 -6.48 0.33 -11.39
CA PRO A 44 -6.29 1.59 -10.68
C PRO A 44 -6.92 1.52 -9.29
N TYR A 45 -6.29 2.17 -8.33
CA TYR A 45 -6.76 2.10 -6.94
C TYR A 45 -8.24 2.51 -6.80
N ARG A 46 -8.65 3.58 -7.49
CA ARG A 46 -10.05 4.02 -7.43
C ARG A 46 -11.03 2.94 -7.88
N GLN A 47 -10.62 2.11 -8.83
CA GLN A 47 -11.45 1.00 -9.29
C GLN A 47 -11.42 -0.16 -8.30
N ALA A 48 -10.25 -0.45 -7.75
CA ALA A 48 -10.11 -1.54 -6.79
C ALA A 48 -10.93 -1.31 -5.52
N VAL A 49 -11.08 -0.06 -5.09
CA VAL A 49 -11.87 0.28 -3.90
C VAL A 49 -13.29 0.76 -4.22
N ALA A 50 -13.70 0.71 -5.49
CA ALA A 50 -15.05 1.11 -5.86
C ALA A 50 -16.08 0.27 -5.10
N GLY A 51 -17.00 0.94 -4.42
CA GLY A 51 -17.98 0.27 -3.55
C GLY A 51 -17.44 -0.15 -2.19
N ARG A 52 -16.14 0.03 -1.93
CA ARG A 52 -15.51 -0.34 -0.65
C ARG A 52 -14.96 0.86 0.12
N TRP A 53 -14.87 2.01 -0.53
CA TRP A 53 -14.29 3.19 0.10
C TRP A 53 -15.18 3.65 1.25
N GLN A 54 -14.63 3.64 2.47
CA GLN A 54 -15.39 3.92 3.69
C GLN A 54 -14.87 5.14 4.44
N MET A 55 -13.91 5.85 3.85
CA MET A 55 -13.36 7.02 4.50
C MET A 55 -14.26 8.24 4.28
N PRO A 56 -14.31 9.18 5.25
CA PRO A 56 -15.12 10.39 5.12
C PRO A 56 -14.64 11.31 4.01
N ASP A 57 -13.34 11.29 3.73
CA ASP A 57 -12.75 12.11 2.67
C ASP A 57 -12.75 11.35 1.34
N PRO A 58 -12.78 12.04 0.20
CA PRO A 58 -12.68 11.36 -1.09
C PRO A 58 -11.29 10.75 -1.30
N ILE A 59 -11.20 9.82 -2.26
CA ILE A 59 -9.92 9.21 -2.62
C ILE A 59 -8.97 10.32 -3.07
N PRO A 60 -7.76 10.41 -2.47
CA PRO A 60 -6.80 11.42 -2.89
C PRO A 60 -6.47 11.27 -4.39
N PRO A 61 -6.51 12.36 -5.17
CA PRO A 61 -6.27 12.26 -6.61
C PRO A 61 -4.89 11.66 -6.96
N ALA A 62 -3.90 11.92 -6.12
CA ALA A 62 -2.54 11.44 -6.37
C ALA A 62 -2.44 9.90 -6.33
N VAL A 63 -3.34 9.23 -5.63
CA VAL A 63 -3.27 7.75 -5.49
C VAL A 63 -4.33 7.02 -6.29
N GLY A 64 -5.39 7.71 -6.70
CA GLY A 64 -6.51 7.05 -7.39
C GLY A 64 -6.12 6.36 -8.70
N ASP A 65 -5.11 6.86 -9.37
CA ASP A 65 -4.64 6.33 -10.66
C ASP A 65 -3.46 5.34 -10.51
N ILE A 66 -2.97 5.12 -9.31
CA ILE A 66 -1.90 4.14 -9.07
C ILE A 66 -2.48 2.74 -9.26
N ASN A 67 -1.86 1.94 -10.14
CA ASN A 67 -2.28 0.56 -10.31
C ASN A 67 -1.92 -0.25 -9.06
N VAL A 68 -2.90 -0.99 -8.57
CA VAL A 68 -2.70 -1.85 -7.40
C VAL A 68 -1.78 -3.02 -7.79
N MET A 69 -0.81 -3.30 -6.93
CA MET A 69 0.14 -4.38 -7.11
C MET A 69 -0.28 -5.59 -6.26
N ASP A 70 0.19 -6.77 -6.64
CA ASP A 70 0.04 -7.94 -5.78
C ASP A 70 1.03 -7.83 -4.63
N ALA A 71 0.53 -7.85 -3.39
CA ALA A 71 1.38 -7.73 -2.20
C ALA A 71 2.41 -8.87 -2.09
N MET A 72 2.16 -9.99 -2.74
CA MET A 72 3.10 -11.11 -2.74
C MET A 72 4.18 -10.98 -3.80
N ASP A 73 4.07 -10.02 -4.70
CA ASP A 73 5.13 -9.69 -5.66
C ASP A 73 6.09 -8.69 -5.01
N LEU A 74 6.89 -9.20 -4.08
CA LEU A 74 7.73 -8.39 -3.22
C LEU A 74 8.73 -7.54 -3.99
N GLN A 75 9.31 -8.10 -5.04
CA GLN A 75 10.31 -7.37 -5.82
C GLN A 75 9.73 -6.17 -6.54
N ALA A 76 8.53 -6.33 -7.11
CA ALA A 76 7.87 -5.22 -7.80
C ALA A 76 7.55 -4.10 -6.82
N VAL A 77 7.01 -4.43 -5.64
CA VAL A 77 6.70 -3.44 -4.62
C VAL A 77 7.97 -2.77 -4.12
N ALA A 78 9.04 -3.55 -3.88
CA ALA A 78 10.30 -3.03 -3.38
C ALA A 78 10.95 -2.03 -4.34
N GLN A 79 10.73 -2.17 -5.65
CA GLN A 79 11.25 -1.22 -6.63
C GLN A 79 10.55 0.13 -6.57
N GLU A 80 9.30 0.14 -6.09
CA GLU A 80 8.47 1.35 -6.08
C GLU A 80 8.43 2.05 -4.73
N ALA A 81 9.03 1.47 -3.68
CA ALA A 81 8.92 2.02 -2.34
C ALA A 81 10.21 1.85 -1.55
N ASP A 82 10.52 2.84 -0.72
CA ASP A 82 11.66 2.78 0.21
C ASP A 82 11.27 2.07 1.50
N LEU A 83 9.97 2.14 1.85
CA LEU A 83 9.42 1.46 3.02
C LEU A 83 7.97 1.09 2.74
N VAL A 84 7.45 0.16 3.52
CA VAL A 84 6.05 -0.26 3.39
C VAL A 84 5.35 -0.22 4.75
N PHE A 85 4.08 0.18 4.71
CA PHE A 85 3.18 0.07 5.85
C PHE A 85 2.32 -1.17 5.64
N CYS A 86 2.33 -2.08 6.60
CA CYS A 86 1.64 -3.36 6.46
C CYS A 86 0.27 -3.29 7.15
N ALA A 87 -0.77 -3.36 6.35
CA ALA A 87 -2.16 -3.35 6.81
C ALA A 87 -2.93 -4.58 6.35
N VAL A 88 -2.22 -5.66 6.01
CA VAL A 88 -2.87 -6.90 5.55
C VAL A 88 -3.50 -7.65 6.73
N SER A 89 -4.66 -8.26 6.49
CA SER A 89 -5.35 -9.07 7.46
C SER A 89 -4.92 -10.53 7.32
N LEU A 90 -3.77 -10.86 7.88
CA LEU A 90 -3.23 -12.21 7.90
C LEU A 90 -3.05 -12.66 9.35
N ASP A 91 -2.86 -13.95 9.57
CA ASP A 91 -2.48 -14.43 10.89
C ASP A 91 -1.06 -13.93 11.24
N LYS A 92 -0.67 -14.06 12.52
CA LYS A 92 0.60 -13.52 12.99
C LYS A 92 1.79 -14.14 12.27
N ALA A 93 1.75 -15.45 12.02
CA ALA A 93 2.88 -16.14 11.38
C ALA A 93 3.04 -15.69 9.92
N SER A 94 1.93 -15.58 9.18
CA SER A 94 1.97 -15.12 7.80
C SER A 94 2.37 -13.67 7.68
N THR A 95 1.88 -12.81 8.57
CA THR A 95 2.27 -11.40 8.60
C THR A 95 3.75 -11.25 8.88
N ARG A 96 4.27 -11.98 9.88
CA ARG A 96 5.69 -11.95 10.21
C ARG A 96 6.55 -12.42 9.03
N ALA A 97 6.14 -13.49 8.36
CA ALA A 97 6.86 -14.01 7.21
C ALA A 97 6.92 -12.97 6.08
N LEU A 98 5.82 -12.27 5.84
CA LEU A 98 5.76 -11.22 4.83
C LEU A 98 6.68 -10.05 5.18
N GLU A 99 6.64 -9.60 6.44
CA GLU A 99 7.50 -8.51 6.90
C GLU A 99 8.97 -8.87 6.79
N GLU A 100 9.33 -10.09 7.19
CA GLU A 100 10.72 -10.56 7.08
C GLU A 100 11.18 -10.65 5.63
N ALA A 101 10.30 -11.08 4.73
CA ALA A 101 10.62 -11.17 3.32
C ALA A 101 10.90 -9.78 2.72
N TYR A 102 10.10 -8.77 3.08
CA TYR A 102 10.37 -7.40 2.64
C TYR A 102 11.67 -6.87 3.26
N ALA A 103 11.93 -7.18 4.52
CA ALA A 103 13.17 -6.74 5.17
C ALA A 103 14.41 -7.30 4.48
N ARG A 104 14.34 -8.54 3.95
CA ARG A 104 15.44 -9.14 3.20
C ARG A 104 15.72 -8.41 1.88
N LEU A 105 14.74 -7.70 1.34
CA LEU A 105 14.90 -6.88 0.15
C LEU A 105 15.35 -5.46 0.51
N GLU A 106 15.73 -5.23 1.76
CA GLU A 106 16.19 -3.93 2.28
C GLU A 106 15.08 -2.87 2.22
N VAL A 107 13.82 -3.29 2.31
CA VAL A 107 12.67 -2.40 2.41
C VAL A 107 12.22 -2.39 3.86
N ALA A 108 12.20 -1.21 4.48
CA ALA A 108 11.71 -1.05 5.84
C ALA A 108 10.19 -1.28 5.89
N VAL A 109 9.72 -1.88 6.97
CA VAL A 109 8.30 -2.18 7.15
C VAL A 109 7.73 -1.44 8.36
#